data_a9f59f403e5d4e5eeaeee73330448ff7
#
_entry.id   a9f59f403e5d4e5eeaeee73330448ff7
#
_cell.length_a   1.000
_cell.length_b   1.000
_cell.length_c   1.000
_cell.angle_alpha   90.00
_cell.angle_beta   90.00
_cell.angle_gamma   90.00
#
_symmetry.space_group_name_H-M   'P 1'
#
loop_
_entity.id
_entity.type
_entity.pdbx_description
1 polymer ?
#
loop_
_entity_poly.entity_id
_entity_poly.type
_entity_poly.pdbx_seq_one_letter_code
_entity_poly.pdbx_strand_id
1 'polypeptide(L)'
;MSRFHNLFLLGLLLACSGGLFAQENLGTPTATPAKATPPASSKTPAQLHKFWDTENICLFTGVGAARMLDYASTRHLRDQGNYEWLLSNSIVDNRPLFVGIELAGTAASIGVSYLFHRTGHHSLERWVSIVHIGVGVGGSVHNYLLKPPQVIMQPAMTIQPVR
;
A
#
# COMPACT_ATOMS: atom_id res chain seq x y z
N MET A 1 -0.75 -9.71 -21.58
CA MET A 1 -1.32 -9.26 -20.30
C MET A 1 -0.55 -8.11 -19.63
N SER A 2 0.65 -7.70 -20.09
CA SER A 2 1.48 -6.65 -19.45
C SER A 2 1.03 -5.19 -19.65
N ARG A 3 0.22 -4.88 -20.66
CA ARG A 3 -0.19 -3.50 -20.95
C ARG A 3 -1.24 -2.90 -20.00
N PHE A 4 -2.07 -3.74 -19.38
CA PHE A 4 -3.09 -3.28 -18.43
C PHE A 4 -2.51 -2.88 -17.06
N HIS A 5 -1.42 -3.53 -16.61
CA HIS A 5 -0.76 -3.21 -15.34
C HIS A 5 -0.11 -1.81 -15.35
N ASN A 6 0.50 -1.42 -16.46
CA ASN A 6 1.16 -0.11 -16.57
C ASN A 6 0.16 1.06 -16.63
N LEU A 7 -1.03 0.86 -17.20
CA LEU A 7 -2.07 1.88 -17.23
C LEU A 7 -2.69 2.13 -15.86
N PHE A 8 -2.84 1.09 -15.04
CA PHE A 8 -3.44 1.21 -13.70
C PHE A 8 -2.50 1.92 -12.72
N LEU A 9 -1.20 1.58 -12.74
CA LEU A 9 -0.17 2.27 -11.93
C LEU A 9 0.01 3.74 -12.34
N LEU A 10 -0.05 4.05 -13.63
CA LEU A 10 0.04 5.41 -14.14
C LEU A 10 -1.20 6.24 -13.77
N GLY A 11 -2.40 5.65 -13.76
CA GLY A 11 -3.63 6.30 -13.33
C GLY A 11 -3.65 6.65 -11.84
N LEU A 12 -3.08 5.79 -11.00
CA LEU A 12 -3.00 6.00 -9.55
C LEU A 12 -2.02 7.13 -9.19
N LEU A 13 -0.88 7.23 -9.90
CA LEU A 13 0.11 8.30 -9.72
C LEU A 13 -0.43 9.68 -10.16
N LEU A 14 -1.27 9.74 -11.20
CA LEU A 14 -1.86 10.98 -11.68
C LEU A 14 -2.99 11.51 -10.76
N ALA A 15 -3.71 10.65 -10.07
CA ALA A 15 -4.80 11.06 -9.18
C ALA A 15 -4.30 11.77 -7.90
N CYS A 16 -3.09 11.48 -7.43
CA CYS A 16 -2.52 12.10 -6.22
C CYS A 16 -1.69 13.35 -6.48
N SER A 17 -1.33 13.67 -7.72
CA SER A 17 -0.49 14.83 -8.05
C SER A 17 -1.25 16.17 -8.13
N GLY A 18 -2.58 16.18 -7.96
CA GLY A 18 -3.41 17.38 -8.04
C GLY A 18 -3.41 18.32 -6.83
N GLY A 19 -2.62 18.03 -5.78
CA GLY A 19 -2.70 18.75 -4.49
C GLY A 19 -1.55 19.70 -4.13
N LEU A 20 -0.59 19.94 -5.01
CA LEU A 20 0.63 20.72 -4.70
C LEU A 20 0.70 22.08 -5.41
N PHE A 21 -0.41 22.80 -5.54
CA PHE A 21 -0.33 24.24 -5.85
C PHE A 21 -0.46 25.05 -4.57
N ALA A 22 0.68 25.31 -3.94
CA ALA A 22 0.80 26.37 -2.93
C ALA A 22 0.49 27.70 -3.61
N GLN A 23 -0.51 28.40 -3.15
CA GLN A 23 -0.88 29.73 -3.57
C GLN A 23 0.14 30.71 -3.01
N GLU A 24 1.06 31.14 -3.85
CA GLU A 24 2.02 32.19 -3.55
C GLU A 24 1.29 33.54 -3.52
N ASN A 25 1.07 34.05 -2.31
CA ASN A 25 0.44 35.33 -2.11
C ASN A 25 1.50 36.43 -2.22
N LEU A 26 1.56 37.10 -3.38
CA LEU A 26 2.43 38.22 -3.66
C LEU A 26 1.87 39.49 -2.99
N GLY A 27 2.26 39.78 -1.78
CA GLY A 27 1.94 40.97 -1.03
C GLY A 27 3.09 41.95 -0.98
N THR A 28 2.88 43.14 -1.56
CA THR A 28 3.77 44.30 -1.67
C THR A 28 4.26 44.81 -0.31
N PRO A 29 5.52 45.25 -0.15
CA PRO A 29 6.02 45.79 1.11
C PRO A 29 5.74 47.30 1.23
N THR A 30 5.18 47.72 2.35
CA THR A 30 5.29 49.13 2.78
C THR A 30 5.73 49.19 4.25
N ALA A 31 6.74 50.01 4.49
CA ALA A 31 7.54 50.17 5.68
C ALA A 31 6.82 50.76 6.90
N THR A 32 7.28 50.45 8.12
CA THR A 32 7.92 51.36 9.10
C THR A 32 7.99 50.67 10.48
N PRO A 33 9.07 50.84 11.28
CA PRO A 33 9.38 49.97 12.40
C PRO A 33 8.70 50.41 13.71
N ALA A 34 7.88 49.56 14.27
CA ALA A 34 7.47 49.63 15.66
C ALA A 34 8.01 48.41 16.40
N LYS A 35 8.74 48.66 17.47
CA LYS A 35 9.31 47.73 18.43
C LYS A 35 8.22 46.77 18.94
N ALA A 36 8.09 45.62 18.31
CA ALA A 36 7.09 44.63 18.69
C ALA A 36 7.69 43.62 19.66
N THR A 37 7.11 43.53 20.83
CA THR A 37 7.14 42.41 21.75
C THR A 37 6.93 41.12 20.97
N PRO A 38 7.72 40.03 21.22
CA PRO A 38 7.53 38.78 20.49
C PRO A 38 6.09 38.29 20.71
N PRO A 39 5.30 38.03 19.68
CA PRO A 39 4.00 37.45 19.88
C PRO A 39 4.20 36.05 20.47
N ALA A 40 3.54 35.82 21.62
CA ALA A 40 3.36 34.48 22.13
C ALA A 40 2.90 33.60 20.98
N SER A 41 3.66 32.55 20.69
CA SER A 41 3.33 31.58 19.64
C SER A 41 1.97 30.98 19.97
N SER A 42 0.91 31.59 19.45
CA SER A 42 -0.42 31.02 19.46
C SER A 42 -0.33 29.76 18.59
N LYS A 43 -0.24 28.57 19.24
CA LYS A 43 -0.47 27.31 18.56
C LYS A 43 -1.82 27.43 17.88
N THR A 44 -1.80 27.61 16.57
CA THR A 44 -3.01 27.54 15.74
C THR A 44 -3.71 26.24 16.12
N PRO A 45 -5.00 26.26 16.50
CA PRO A 45 -5.74 25.02 16.75
C PRO A 45 -5.55 24.14 15.53
N ALA A 46 -5.05 22.93 15.75
CA ALA A 46 -4.90 21.96 14.69
C ALA A 46 -6.26 21.87 13.97
N GLN A 47 -6.33 22.32 12.72
CA GLN A 47 -7.56 22.24 11.94
C GLN A 47 -7.96 20.78 11.89
N LEU A 48 -9.06 20.45 12.55
CA LEU A 48 -9.64 19.11 12.54
C LEU A 48 -10.01 18.79 11.09
N HIS A 49 -9.18 18.00 10.40
CA HIS A 49 -9.49 17.53 9.05
C HIS A 49 -10.62 16.48 9.12
N LYS A 50 -11.38 16.37 8.06
CA LYS A 50 -12.40 15.31 7.94
C LYS A 50 -11.73 13.97 7.69
N PHE A 51 -12.23 12.90 8.30
CA PHE A 51 -11.72 11.54 8.04
C PHE A 51 -11.69 11.18 6.54
N TRP A 52 -12.72 11.58 5.81
CA TRP A 52 -12.82 11.40 4.34
C TRP A 52 -12.27 12.63 3.59
N ASP A 53 -11.08 13.09 3.94
CA ASP A 53 -10.39 14.09 3.15
C ASP A 53 -9.68 13.45 1.93
N THR A 54 -9.22 14.29 1.01
CA THR A 54 -8.57 13.82 -0.22
C THR A 54 -7.34 12.97 0.06
N GLU A 55 -6.59 13.29 1.11
CA GLU A 55 -5.36 12.56 1.46
C GLU A 55 -5.67 11.15 1.96
N ASN A 56 -6.64 11.01 2.86
CA ASN A 56 -7.07 9.70 3.34
C ASN A 56 -7.73 8.87 2.23
N ILE A 57 -8.52 9.48 1.34
CA ILE A 57 -9.09 8.78 0.18
C ILE A 57 -7.97 8.24 -0.72
N CYS A 58 -6.93 9.03 -1.01
CA CYS A 58 -5.77 8.57 -1.76
C CYS A 58 -5.05 7.41 -1.06
N LEU A 59 -4.83 7.51 0.26
CA LEU A 59 -4.19 6.47 1.04
C LEU A 59 -5.01 5.18 1.06
N PHE A 60 -6.32 5.25 1.27
CA PHE A 60 -7.20 4.07 1.26
C PHE A 60 -7.28 3.42 -0.12
N THR A 61 -7.28 4.22 -1.18
CA THR A 61 -7.17 3.73 -2.56
C THR A 61 -5.83 3.03 -2.79
N GLY A 62 -4.74 3.60 -2.26
CA GLY A 62 -3.41 3.00 -2.26
C GLY A 62 -3.35 1.65 -1.54
N VAL A 63 -4.01 1.54 -0.38
CA VAL A 63 -4.13 0.26 0.36
C VAL A 63 -4.86 -0.77 -0.50
N GLY A 64 -5.99 -0.42 -1.09
CA GLY A 64 -6.72 -1.32 -2.00
C GLY A 64 -5.89 -1.77 -3.20
N ALA A 65 -5.16 -0.84 -3.82
CA ALA A 65 -4.25 -1.16 -4.92
C ALA A 65 -3.10 -2.08 -4.52
N ALA A 66 -2.48 -1.85 -3.34
CA ALA A 66 -1.45 -2.71 -2.80
C ALA A 66 -1.96 -4.14 -2.53
N ARG A 67 -3.19 -4.28 -2.02
CA ARG A 67 -3.84 -5.58 -1.82
C ARG A 67 -4.16 -6.30 -3.14
N MET A 68 -4.59 -5.57 -4.17
CA MET A 68 -4.77 -6.15 -5.51
C MET A 68 -3.44 -6.62 -6.11
N LEU A 69 -2.36 -5.86 -5.88
CA LEU A 69 -1.02 -6.24 -6.31
C LEU A 69 -0.54 -7.48 -5.55
N ASP A 70 -0.78 -7.57 -4.25
CA ASP A 70 -0.44 -8.71 -3.41
C ASP A 70 -1.18 -9.97 -3.89
N TYR A 71 -2.47 -9.87 -4.13
CA TYR A 71 -3.27 -10.94 -4.74
C TYR A 71 -2.66 -11.41 -6.07
N ALA A 72 -2.34 -10.49 -6.98
CA ALA A 72 -1.81 -10.81 -8.30
C ALA A 72 -0.42 -11.46 -8.23
N SER A 73 0.47 -10.93 -7.37
CA SER A 73 1.83 -11.45 -7.18
C SER A 73 1.82 -12.83 -6.53
N THR A 74 0.97 -13.05 -5.56
CA THR A 74 0.81 -14.35 -4.90
C THR A 74 0.23 -15.39 -5.86
N ARG A 75 -0.73 -15.02 -6.71
CA ARG A 75 -1.21 -15.91 -7.78
C ARG A 75 -0.09 -16.28 -8.76
N HIS A 76 0.72 -15.29 -9.17
CA HIS A 76 1.88 -15.53 -10.01
C HIS A 76 2.90 -16.47 -9.36
N LEU A 77 3.19 -16.27 -8.07
CA LEU A 77 4.06 -17.13 -7.27
C LEU A 77 3.57 -18.59 -7.26
N ARG A 78 2.27 -18.77 -7.02
CA ARG A 78 1.63 -20.09 -6.99
C ARG A 78 1.64 -20.77 -8.36
N ASP A 79 1.40 -20.03 -9.43
CA ASP A 79 1.42 -20.56 -10.81
C ASP A 79 2.82 -21.02 -11.23
N GLN A 80 3.88 -20.50 -10.59
CA GLN A 80 5.26 -20.98 -10.74
C GLN A 80 5.58 -22.23 -9.90
N GLY A 81 4.65 -22.72 -9.08
CA GLY A 81 4.86 -23.86 -8.19
C GLY A 81 5.57 -23.53 -6.87
N ASN A 82 5.77 -22.25 -6.57
CA ASN A 82 6.30 -21.80 -5.28
C ASN A 82 5.24 -21.87 -4.17
N TYR A 83 5.70 -21.97 -2.92
CA TYR A 83 4.85 -21.96 -1.74
C TYR A 83 4.71 -20.54 -1.17
N GLU A 84 3.48 -20.19 -0.79
CA GLU A 84 3.24 -19.00 0.01
C GLU A 84 3.67 -19.26 1.47
N TRP A 85 4.32 -18.29 2.10
CA TRP A 85 4.86 -18.47 3.45
C TRP A 85 4.01 -17.83 4.55
N LEU A 86 3.20 -16.81 4.23
CA LEU A 86 2.34 -16.11 5.19
C LEU A 86 0.98 -16.84 5.37
N LEU A 87 0.40 -17.31 4.28
CA LEU A 87 -0.89 -17.97 4.26
C LEU A 87 -0.71 -19.41 3.78
N SER A 88 -1.52 -20.33 4.32
CA SER A 88 -1.49 -21.70 3.82
C SER A 88 -1.92 -21.75 2.35
N ASN A 89 -1.31 -22.65 1.58
CA ASN A 89 -1.64 -22.83 0.16
C ASN A 89 -3.13 -23.12 -0.07
N SER A 90 -3.79 -23.84 0.85
CA SER A 90 -5.21 -24.13 0.77
C SER A 90 -6.08 -22.87 0.81
N ILE A 91 -5.64 -21.82 1.52
CA ILE A 91 -6.31 -20.52 1.56
C ILE A 91 -6.07 -19.77 0.26
N VAL A 92 -4.81 -19.66 -0.14
CA VAL A 92 -4.39 -18.90 -1.32
C VAL A 92 -4.96 -19.51 -2.62
N ASP A 93 -5.03 -20.83 -2.70
CA ASP A 93 -5.58 -21.55 -3.87
C ASP A 93 -7.11 -21.46 -3.93
N ASN A 94 -7.78 -21.19 -2.80
CA ASN A 94 -9.21 -20.88 -2.76
C ASN A 94 -9.41 -19.38 -3.09
N ARG A 95 -9.63 -19.08 -4.38
CA ARG A 95 -9.73 -17.69 -4.86
C ARG A 95 -10.77 -16.84 -4.13
N PRO A 96 -12.02 -17.28 -3.91
CA PRO A 96 -12.99 -16.50 -3.15
C PRO A 96 -12.56 -16.20 -1.72
N LEU A 97 -11.96 -17.17 -1.04
CA LEU A 97 -11.46 -17.01 0.31
C LEU A 97 -10.30 -16.02 0.35
N PHE A 98 -9.35 -16.13 -0.59
CA PHE A 98 -8.22 -15.24 -0.66
C PHE A 98 -8.65 -13.80 -0.94
N VAL A 99 -9.56 -13.57 -1.89
CA VAL A 99 -10.14 -12.23 -2.14
C VAL A 99 -10.84 -11.71 -0.88
N GLY A 100 -11.56 -12.56 -0.15
CA GLY A 100 -12.21 -12.19 1.12
C GLY A 100 -11.20 -11.71 2.17
N ILE A 101 -10.05 -12.37 2.29
CA ILE A 101 -8.97 -11.97 3.21
C ILE A 101 -8.37 -10.62 2.79
N GLU A 102 -8.12 -10.39 1.48
CA GLU A 102 -7.61 -9.12 0.98
C GLU A 102 -8.56 -7.95 1.25
N LEU A 103 -9.86 -8.17 1.05
CA LEU A 103 -10.90 -7.18 1.38
C LEU A 103 -10.98 -6.92 2.89
N ALA A 104 -10.92 -7.97 3.71
CA ALA A 104 -10.93 -7.86 5.17
C ALA A 104 -9.70 -7.09 5.68
N GLY A 105 -8.53 -7.32 5.11
CA GLY A 105 -7.30 -6.59 5.41
C GLY A 105 -7.42 -5.10 5.06
N THR A 106 -8.01 -4.78 3.91
CA THR A 106 -8.30 -3.40 3.51
C THR A 106 -9.26 -2.73 4.49
N ALA A 107 -10.37 -3.38 4.81
CA ALA A 107 -11.37 -2.86 5.76
C ALA A 107 -10.77 -2.67 7.17
N ALA A 108 -9.96 -3.61 7.64
CA ALA A 108 -9.28 -3.50 8.92
C ALA A 108 -8.32 -2.29 8.96
N SER A 109 -7.55 -2.04 7.90
CA SER A 109 -6.67 -0.87 7.80
C SER A 109 -7.45 0.44 7.90
N ILE A 110 -8.55 0.57 7.15
CA ILE A 110 -9.44 1.75 7.21
C ILE A 110 -10.06 1.90 8.60
N GLY A 111 -10.49 0.80 9.22
CA GLY A 111 -11.06 0.79 10.57
C GLY A 111 -10.08 1.25 11.65
N VAL A 112 -8.83 0.80 11.58
CA VAL A 112 -7.76 1.24 12.50
C VAL A 112 -7.42 2.71 12.28
N SER A 113 -7.33 3.17 11.03
CA SER A 113 -7.17 4.59 10.71
C SER A 113 -8.30 5.43 11.30
N TYR A 114 -9.55 4.96 11.20
CA TYR A 114 -10.70 5.65 11.79
C TYR A 114 -10.62 5.73 13.32
N LEU A 115 -10.16 4.68 13.99
CA LEU A 115 -9.95 4.70 15.44
C LEU A 115 -8.92 5.75 15.85
N PHE A 116 -7.81 5.87 15.13
CA PHE A 116 -6.81 6.91 15.37
C PHE A 116 -7.35 8.30 15.09
N HIS A 117 -8.15 8.48 14.05
CA HIS A 117 -8.84 9.74 13.77
C HIS A 117 -9.74 10.16 14.96
N ARG A 118 -10.59 9.24 15.44
CA ARG A 118 -11.49 9.51 16.57
C ARG A 118 -10.76 9.83 17.87
N THR A 119 -9.56 9.32 18.07
CA THR A 119 -8.73 9.56 19.26
C THR A 119 -7.78 10.75 19.09
N GLY A 120 -7.85 11.48 17.97
CA GLY A 120 -7.04 12.68 17.72
C GLY A 120 -5.59 12.38 17.32
N HIS A 121 -5.26 11.14 16.99
CA HIS A 121 -3.92 10.72 16.58
C HIS A 121 -3.77 10.76 15.05
N HIS A 122 -3.95 11.93 14.45
CA HIS A 122 -4.01 12.12 12.99
C HIS A 122 -2.74 11.68 12.24
N SER A 123 -1.57 11.77 12.88
CA SER A 123 -0.34 11.22 12.27
C SER A 123 -0.40 9.70 12.16
N LEU A 124 -0.84 8.99 13.22
CA LEU A 124 -0.96 7.54 13.23
C LEU A 124 -2.03 7.05 12.25
N GLU A 125 -3.12 7.80 12.12
CA GLU A 125 -4.18 7.57 11.14
C GLU A 125 -3.62 7.33 9.73
N ARG A 126 -2.73 8.19 9.25
CA ARG A 126 -2.10 8.11 7.93
C ARG A 126 -1.00 7.06 7.87
N TRP A 127 -0.20 6.96 8.94
CA TRP A 127 0.87 5.97 9.02
C TRP A 127 0.38 4.54 8.89
N VAL A 128 -0.81 4.20 9.39
CA VAL A 128 -1.42 2.87 9.21
C VAL A 128 -1.50 2.50 7.73
N SER A 129 -2.02 3.40 6.91
CA SER A 129 -2.16 3.17 5.47
C SER A 129 -0.80 3.12 4.76
N ILE A 130 0.13 4.01 5.11
CA ILE A 130 1.47 4.05 4.53
C ILE A 130 2.22 2.75 4.80
N VAL A 131 2.21 2.28 6.05
CA VAL A 131 2.85 1.00 6.44
C VAL A 131 2.20 -0.17 5.72
N HIS A 132 0.86 -0.19 5.64
CA HIS A 132 0.12 -1.25 4.94
C HIS A 132 0.49 -1.32 3.45
N ILE A 133 0.53 -0.16 2.77
CA ILE A 133 0.97 -0.07 1.37
C ILE A 133 2.42 -0.57 1.23
N GLY A 134 3.32 -0.12 2.12
CA GLY A 134 4.72 -0.52 2.09
C GLY A 134 4.91 -2.03 2.24
N VAL A 135 4.20 -2.66 3.17
CA VAL A 135 4.25 -4.11 3.39
C VAL A 135 3.67 -4.86 2.19
N GLY A 136 2.49 -4.46 1.67
CA GLY A 136 1.86 -5.12 0.53
C GLY A 136 2.70 -5.01 -0.76
N VAL A 137 3.23 -3.82 -1.05
CA VAL A 137 4.12 -3.62 -2.21
C VAL A 137 5.42 -4.40 -2.04
N GLY A 138 6.03 -4.36 -0.84
CA GLY A 138 7.28 -5.09 -0.55
C GLY A 138 7.11 -6.59 -0.70
N GLY A 139 6.04 -7.17 -0.18
CA GLY A 139 5.68 -8.58 -0.36
C GLY A 139 5.46 -8.94 -1.83
N SER A 140 4.74 -8.10 -2.55
CA SER A 140 4.47 -8.32 -3.97
C SER A 140 5.75 -8.30 -4.81
N VAL A 141 6.65 -7.36 -4.56
CA VAL A 141 7.97 -7.30 -5.23
C VAL A 141 8.77 -8.56 -4.92
N HIS A 142 8.79 -8.98 -3.65
CA HIS A 142 9.47 -10.22 -3.26
C HIS A 142 8.92 -11.43 -4.04
N ASN A 143 7.60 -11.58 -4.13
CA ASN A 143 6.95 -12.67 -4.86
C ASN A 143 7.34 -12.71 -6.34
N TYR A 144 7.44 -11.54 -7.01
CA TYR A 144 7.86 -11.47 -8.41
C TYR A 144 9.34 -11.74 -8.63
N LEU A 145 10.19 -11.55 -7.62
CA LEU A 145 11.63 -11.82 -7.70
C LEU A 145 11.99 -13.29 -7.42
N LEU A 146 11.08 -14.05 -6.84
CA LEU A 146 11.30 -15.48 -6.59
C LEU A 146 11.34 -16.27 -7.90
N LYS A 147 12.34 -17.11 -8.02
CA LYS A 147 12.49 -18.02 -9.18
C LYS A 147 11.66 -19.28 -8.98
N PRO A 148 11.20 -19.92 -10.07
CA PRO A 148 10.57 -21.24 -9.99
C PRO A 148 11.48 -22.26 -9.30
N PRO A 149 10.92 -23.22 -8.54
CA PRO A 149 11.69 -24.30 -7.93
C PRO A 149 12.44 -25.08 -9.02
N GLN A 150 13.71 -25.34 -8.79
CA GLN A 150 14.50 -26.19 -9.70
C GLN A 150 14.03 -27.64 -9.55
N VAL A 151 13.39 -28.17 -10.59
CA VAL A 151 13.09 -29.61 -10.64
C VAL A 151 14.41 -30.35 -10.94
N ILE A 152 15.04 -30.88 -9.90
CA ILE A 152 16.17 -31.78 -10.09
C ILE A 152 15.59 -33.08 -10.67
N MET A 153 15.70 -33.24 -12.01
CA MET A 153 15.42 -34.54 -12.64
C MET A 153 16.43 -35.52 -12.08
N GLN A 154 15.99 -36.40 -11.18
CA GLN A 154 16.79 -37.57 -10.83
C GLN A 154 16.94 -38.41 -12.09
N PRO A 155 18.19 -38.79 -12.48
CA PRO A 155 18.39 -39.67 -13.62
C PRO A 155 17.59 -40.96 -13.36
N ALA A 156 16.82 -41.36 -14.36
CA ALA A 156 16.04 -42.60 -14.27
C ALA A 156 16.94 -43.75 -13.80
N MET A 157 16.57 -44.31 -12.65
CA MET A 157 17.31 -45.45 -12.09
C MET A 157 17.21 -46.59 -13.11
N THR A 158 18.32 -46.83 -13.84
CA THR A 158 18.40 -47.96 -14.79
C THR A 158 18.27 -49.25 -14.00
N ILE A 159 17.10 -49.87 -14.06
CA ILE A 159 16.91 -51.21 -13.48
C ILE A 159 17.78 -52.17 -14.28
N GLN A 160 18.90 -52.60 -13.71
CA GLN A 160 19.69 -53.66 -14.30
C GLN A 160 18.92 -54.98 -14.19
N PRO A 161 18.76 -55.73 -15.29
CA PRO A 161 18.15 -57.04 -15.21
C PRO A 161 19.03 -57.97 -14.38
N VAL A 162 18.44 -58.55 -13.34
CA VAL A 162 19.10 -59.62 -12.55
C VAL A 162 19.24 -60.82 -13.46
N ARG A 163 20.47 -61.29 -13.66
CA ARG A 163 20.79 -62.56 -14.36
C ARG A 163 20.68 -63.71 -13.42
#